data_2e1749861b91a2b6da51014290905eb5
#
_entry.id   2e1749861b91a2b6da51014290905eb5
#
_cell.length_a   1.000
_cell.length_b   1.000
_cell.length_c   1.000
_cell.angle_alpha   90.00
_cell.angle_beta   90.00
_cell.angle_gamma   90.00
#
_symmetry.space_group_name_H-M   'P 1'
#
loop_
_entity.id
_entity.type
_entity.pdbx_description
1 polymer ?
#
loop_
_entity_poly.entity_id
_entity_poly.type
_entity_poly.pdbx_seq_one_letter_code
_entity_poly.pdbx_strand_id
1 'polypeptide(L)'
;MNLLQMFSYPFMQRALVAGVLVSLCAALLGVSLVLKRYSMIGDGLSHVSFGALAIAMALGITPLWFSIPVVILAAFLLLRMAGRPHWNSDAAIAAASASALAIGILVISRTTGMTTDVDNYMFGSVLAMTPSDVALSVVLCAAVLTLFVLFYHKLFAVTFDENFSRATGLNVDRYNTLLAVLTALTIVLGMRMMGAMLISSLVIFPALTAMRLFKSFRAVVICSAVTSVACFCAGLTISFAFSTPVGATVVVADLMLFLLSCVVSALRRR
;
A
#
# COMPACT_ATOMS: atom_id res chain seq x y z
N MET A 1 -1.71 -11.61 -30.07
CA MET A 1 -1.73 -12.44 -28.86
C MET A 1 -3.11 -12.31 -28.23
N ASN A 2 -3.85 -13.40 -28.07
CA ASN A 2 -5.22 -13.32 -27.54
C ASN A 2 -5.19 -12.98 -26.05
N LEU A 3 -5.72 -11.81 -25.67
CA LEU A 3 -5.84 -11.38 -24.26
C LEU A 3 -6.59 -12.41 -23.39
N LEU A 4 -7.47 -13.21 -23.99
CA LEU A 4 -8.16 -14.32 -23.28
C LEU A 4 -7.21 -15.46 -22.87
N GLN A 5 -6.11 -15.67 -23.59
CA GLN A 5 -5.10 -16.69 -23.22
C GLN A 5 -4.31 -16.29 -21.96
N MET A 6 -4.25 -14.98 -21.63
CA MET A 6 -3.63 -14.49 -20.41
C MET A 6 -4.24 -15.15 -19.16
N PHE A 7 -5.56 -15.31 -19.13
CA PHE A 7 -6.29 -15.91 -18.01
C PHE A 7 -6.13 -17.43 -17.90
N SER A 8 -5.56 -18.10 -18.90
CA SER A 8 -5.29 -19.53 -18.85
C SER A 8 -4.00 -19.87 -18.07
N TYR A 9 -3.14 -18.90 -17.82
CA TYR A 9 -1.89 -19.10 -17.08
C TYR A 9 -2.13 -19.04 -15.56
N PRO A 10 -1.74 -20.10 -14.78
CA PRO A 10 -1.95 -20.13 -13.33
C PRO A 10 -1.27 -18.98 -12.58
N PHE A 11 -0.08 -18.53 -13.03
CA PHE A 11 0.61 -17.40 -12.43
C PHE A 11 -0.17 -16.09 -12.60
N MET A 12 -0.81 -15.90 -13.74
CA MET A 12 -1.60 -14.71 -14.03
C MET A 12 -2.89 -14.65 -13.18
N GLN A 13 -3.54 -15.78 -12.98
CA GLN A 13 -4.70 -15.88 -12.10
C GLN A 13 -4.32 -15.53 -10.66
N ARG A 14 -3.19 -16.05 -10.17
CA ARG A 14 -2.65 -15.72 -8.85
C ARG A 14 -2.33 -14.23 -8.71
N ALA A 15 -1.63 -13.68 -9.70
CA ALA A 15 -1.31 -12.26 -9.77
C ALA A 15 -2.55 -11.37 -9.74
N LEU A 16 -3.59 -11.75 -10.48
CA LEU A 16 -4.85 -11.01 -10.54
C LEU A 16 -5.58 -11.05 -9.18
N VAL A 17 -5.76 -12.24 -8.60
CA VAL A 17 -6.49 -12.39 -7.32
C VAL A 17 -5.80 -11.62 -6.21
N ALA A 18 -4.50 -11.89 -6.01
CA ALA A 18 -3.76 -11.23 -4.94
C ALA A 18 -3.63 -9.72 -5.18
N GLY A 19 -3.38 -9.33 -6.44
CA GLY A 19 -3.22 -7.94 -6.83
C GLY A 19 -4.47 -7.11 -6.67
N VAL A 20 -5.62 -7.60 -7.08
CA VAL A 20 -6.91 -6.93 -6.88
C VAL A 20 -7.22 -6.77 -5.40
N LEU A 21 -6.98 -7.78 -4.57
CA LEU A 21 -7.23 -7.69 -3.14
C LEU A 21 -6.31 -6.68 -2.46
N VAL A 22 -5.01 -6.71 -2.76
CA VAL A 22 -4.04 -5.76 -2.18
C VAL A 22 -4.32 -4.33 -2.67
N SER A 23 -4.61 -4.13 -3.96
CA SER A 23 -4.95 -2.81 -4.51
C SER A 23 -6.22 -2.23 -3.88
N LEU A 24 -7.21 -3.08 -3.63
CA LEU A 24 -8.44 -2.69 -2.92
C LEU A 24 -8.14 -2.27 -1.48
N CYS A 25 -7.39 -3.07 -0.72
CA CYS A 25 -6.98 -2.72 0.64
C CYS A 25 -6.19 -1.41 0.68
N ALA A 26 -5.20 -1.26 -0.19
CA ALA A 26 -4.35 -0.08 -0.29
C ALA A 26 -5.17 1.18 -0.58
N ALA A 27 -6.11 1.12 -1.53
CA ALA A 27 -6.96 2.25 -1.88
C ALA A 27 -7.91 2.67 -0.75
N LEU A 28 -8.53 1.71 -0.05
CA LEU A 28 -9.43 1.99 1.06
C LEU A 28 -8.71 2.64 2.24
N LEU A 29 -7.57 2.11 2.63
CA LEU A 29 -6.74 2.68 3.71
C LEU A 29 -6.11 4.01 3.27
N GLY A 30 -5.70 4.11 2.01
CA GLY A 30 -5.11 5.30 1.41
C GLY A 30 -5.98 6.54 1.55
N VAL A 31 -7.30 6.43 1.41
CA VAL A 31 -8.22 7.56 1.62
C VAL A 31 -8.08 8.13 3.03
N SER A 32 -8.08 7.28 4.06
CA SER A 32 -7.93 7.72 5.45
C SER A 32 -6.54 8.30 5.72
N LEU A 33 -5.48 7.70 5.16
CA LEU A 33 -4.10 8.14 5.34
C LEU A 33 -3.84 9.50 4.68
N VAL A 34 -4.34 9.69 3.45
CA VAL A 34 -4.18 10.95 2.71
C VAL A 34 -4.95 12.09 3.39
N LEU A 35 -6.17 11.84 3.86
CA LEU A 35 -6.97 12.82 4.62
C LEU A 35 -6.30 13.22 5.93
N LYS A 36 -5.64 12.28 6.60
CA LYS A 36 -4.85 12.55 7.82
C LYS A 36 -3.49 13.19 7.54
N ARG A 37 -3.17 13.49 6.29
CA ARG A 37 -1.86 14.04 5.85
C ARG A 37 -0.67 13.08 6.08
N TYR A 38 -0.91 11.78 6.05
CA TYR A 38 0.12 10.74 6.16
C TYR A 38 0.41 10.10 4.81
N SER A 39 0.40 10.89 3.74
CA SER A 39 0.56 10.39 2.36
C SER A 39 1.85 9.61 2.15
N MET A 40 2.95 10.04 2.79
CA MET A 40 4.27 9.39 2.66
C MET A 40 4.44 8.12 3.49
N ILE A 41 3.45 7.75 4.33
CA ILE A 41 3.58 6.59 5.22
C ILE A 41 3.67 5.28 4.45
N GLY A 42 3.01 5.19 3.28
CA GLY A 42 3.08 4.04 2.38
C GLY A 42 4.51 3.77 1.91
N ASP A 43 5.19 4.82 1.48
CA ASP A 43 6.58 4.76 1.04
C ASP A 43 7.52 4.45 2.21
N GLY A 44 7.39 5.18 3.32
CA GLY A 44 8.21 4.95 4.51
C GLY A 44 8.13 3.52 5.04
N LEU A 45 6.91 2.98 5.18
CA LEU A 45 6.72 1.61 5.66
C LEU A 45 7.15 0.55 4.65
N SER A 46 7.09 0.81 3.34
CA SER A 46 7.60 -0.11 2.33
C SER A 46 9.12 -0.26 2.45
N HIS A 47 9.85 0.82 2.68
CA HIS A 47 11.30 0.76 2.92
C HIS A 47 11.65 0.13 4.27
N VAL A 48 10.85 0.34 5.32
CA VAL A 48 11.00 -0.40 6.59
C VAL A 48 10.76 -1.89 6.38
N SER A 49 9.75 -2.26 5.58
CA SER A 49 9.49 -3.66 5.22
C SER A 49 10.67 -4.27 4.46
N PHE A 50 11.25 -3.53 3.51
CA PHE A 50 12.45 -3.96 2.80
C PHE A 50 13.63 -4.23 3.75
N GLY A 51 13.92 -3.30 4.67
CA GLY A 51 14.99 -3.48 5.66
C GLY A 51 14.75 -4.69 6.56
N ALA A 52 13.50 -4.88 7.02
CA ALA A 52 13.13 -6.03 7.83
C ALA A 52 13.25 -7.36 7.06
N LEU A 53 12.81 -7.40 5.79
CA LEU A 53 12.96 -8.56 4.92
C LEU A 53 14.44 -8.91 4.71
N ALA A 54 15.29 -7.92 4.44
CA ALA A 54 16.71 -8.09 4.26
C ALA A 54 17.39 -8.70 5.51
N ILE A 55 17.05 -8.19 6.69
CA ILE A 55 17.55 -8.73 7.97
C ILE A 55 17.07 -10.17 8.18
N ALA A 56 15.79 -10.45 7.93
CA ALA A 56 15.23 -11.79 8.10
C ALA A 56 15.93 -12.81 7.20
N MET A 57 16.20 -12.45 5.95
CA MET A 57 16.91 -13.29 5.00
C MET A 57 18.37 -13.56 5.44
N ALA A 58 19.06 -12.52 5.92
CA ALA A 58 20.43 -12.65 6.44
C ALA A 58 20.51 -13.56 7.67
N LEU A 59 19.46 -13.58 8.51
CA LEU A 59 19.34 -14.43 9.68
C LEU A 59 18.80 -15.84 9.38
N GLY A 60 18.40 -16.13 8.12
CA GLY A 60 17.79 -17.40 7.74
C GLY A 60 16.40 -17.62 8.33
N ILE A 61 15.71 -16.54 8.73
CA ILE A 61 14.35 -16.58 9.30
C ILE A 61 13.35 -16.37 8.16
N THR A 62 12.15 -16.96 8.29
CA THR A 62 11.07 -16.75 7.32
C THR A 62 10.72 -15.26 7.22
N PRO A 63 10.90 -14.62 6.04
CA PRO A 63 10.89 -13.17 5.91
C PRO A 63 9.60 -12.50 6.38
N LEU A 64 8.42 -13.08 6.11
CA LEU A 64 7.13 -12.51 6.51
C LEU A 64 6.91 -12.50 8.03
N TRP A 65 7.28 -13.58 8.72
CA TRP A 65 7.10 -13.67 10.16
C TRP A 65 7.92 -12.63 10.94
N PHE A 66 9.05 -12.23 10.37
CA PHE A 66 9.89 -11.19 10.97
C PHE A 66 9.44 -9.78 10.55
N SER A 67 9.12 -9.56 9.26
CA SER A 67 8.79 -8.22 8.75
C SER A 67 7.44 -7.72 9.26
N ILE A 68 6.42 -8.56 9.41
CA ILE A 68 5.10 -8.14 9.90
C ILE A 68 5.18 -7.43 11.27
N PRO A 69 5.74 -8.01 12.33
CA PRO A 69 5.81 -7.33 13.63
C PRO A 69 6.70 -6.06 13.59
N VAL A 70 7.80 -6.08 12.84
CA VAL A 70 8.67 -4.89 12.70
C VAL A 70 7.93 -3.73 12.04
N VAL A 71 7.22 -3.99 10.94
CA VAL A 71 6.49 -2.94 10.22
C VAL A 71 5.25 -2.47 11.01
N ILE A 72 4.57 -3.35 11.74
CA ILE A 72 3.49 -2.95 12.66
C ILE A 72 4.02 -2.01 13.73
N LEU A 73 5.16 -2.34 14.34
CA LEU A 73 5.79 -1.50 15.35
C LEU A 73 6.19 -0.14 14.76
N ALA A 74 6.81 -0.13 13.58
CA ALA A 74 7.18 1.10 12.87
C ALA A 74 5.95 1.95 12.52
N ALA A 75 4.88 1.35 12.00
CA ALA A 75 3.63 2.04 11.68
C ALA A 75 2.99 2.66 12.92
N PHE A 76 2.96 1.91 14.03
CA PHE A 76 2.46 2.41 15.31
C PHE A 76 3.27 3.59 15.82
N LEU A 77 4.61 3.50 15.80
CA LEU A 77 5.50 4.58 16.24
C LEU A 77 5.36 5.82 15.36
N LEU A 78 5.38 5.66 14.02
CA LEU A 78 5.27 6.77 13.08
C LEU A 78 3.92 7.48 13.21
N LEU A 79 2.81 6.76 13.27
CA LEU A 79 1.48 7.36 13.41
C LEU A 79 1.29 8.02 14.79
N ARG A 80 1.90 7.48 15.84
CA ARG A 80 1.86 8.10 17.17
C ARG A 80 2.73 9.35 17.28
N MET A 81 3.86 9.39 16.59
CA MET A 81 4.75 10.56 16.54
C MET A 81 4.13 11.69 15.71
N ALA A 82 3.45 11.36 14.62
CA ALA A 82 2.82 12.31 13.72
C ALA A 82 1.70 13.16 14.38
N GLY A 83 1.09 12.69 15.47
CA GLY A 83 0.11 13.46 16.25
C GLY A 83 0.70 14.45 17.26
N ARG A 84 2.02 14.59 17.36
CA ARG A 84 2.67 15.47 18.35
C ARG A 84 3.07 16.81 17.73
N PRO A 85 2.76 17.96 18.37
CA PRO A 85 2.96 19.30 17.79
C PRO A 85 4.41 19.71 17.53
N HIS A 86 5.40 19.01 18.10
CA HIS A 86 6.82 19.31 17.94
C HIS A 86 7.57 18.43 16.94
N TRP A 87 6.87 17.46 16.30
CA TRP A 87 7.48 16.56 15.34
C TRP A 87 6.91 16.76 13.95
N ASN A 88 7.76 17.03 12.98
CA ASN A 88 7.37 17.02 11.57
C ASN A 88 7.21 15.55 11.13
N SER A 89 5.95 15.12 11.00
CA SER A 89 5.60 13.74 10.59
C SER A 89 6.33 13.29 9.32
N ASP A 90 6.41 14.17 8.33
CA ASP A 90 7.08 13.85 7.06
C ASP A 90 8.59 13.65 7.25
N ALA A 91 9.24 14.45 8.10
CA ALA A 91 10.67 14.28 8.41
C ALA A 91 10.93 12.96 9.16
N ALA A 92 10.07 12.58 10.10
CA ALA A 92 10.18 11.30 10.80
C ALA A 92 10.00 10.11 9.88
N ILE A 93 9.01 10.16 8.97
CA ILE A 93 8.78 9.12 7.95
C ILE A 93 9.98 9.04 7.00
N ALA A 94 10.49 10.18 6.52
CA ALA A 94 11.64 10.23 5.62
C ALA A 94 12.92 9.68 6.28
N ALA A 95 13.16 10.01 7.54
CA ALA A 95 14.31 9.50 8.29
C ALA A 95 14.20 7.98 8.50
N ALA A 96 13.04 7.48 8.89
CA ALA A 96 12.80 6.05 9.05
C ALA A 96 12.95 5.29 7.72
N SER A 97 12.41 5.85 6.63
CA SER A 97 12.52 5.33 5.27
C SER A 97 13.98 5.20 4.83
N ALA A 98 14.72 6.30 4.87
CA ALA A 98 16.12 6.34 4.45
C ALA A 98 17.01 5.41 5.30
N SER A 99 16.80 5.40 6.62
CA SER A 99 17.57 4.56 7.53
C SER A 99 17.28 3.07 7.29
N ALA A 100 16.03 2.68 7.14
CA ALA A 100 15.64 1.29 6.91
C ALA A 100 16.15 0.78 5.56
N LEU A 101 16.06 1.62 4.51
CA LEU A 101 16.60 1.29 3.18
C LEU A 101 18.12 1.12 3.24
N ALA A 102 18.84 2.04 3.89
CA ALA A 102 20.29 1.96 4.03
C ALA A 102 20.74 0.69 4.79
N ILE A 103 20.06 0.39 5.93
CA ILE A 103 20.32 -0.82 6.70
C ILE A 103 20.06 -2.07 5.85
N GLY A 104 18.94 -2.11 5.14
CA GLY A 104 18.61 -3.23 4.25
C GLY A 104 19.67 -3.46 3.19
N ILE A 105 20.11 -2.41 2.49
CA ILE A 105 21.16 -2.49 1.46
C ILE A 105 22.49 -2.95 2.07
N LEU A 106 22.89 -2.42 3.24
CA LEU A 106 24.11 -2.83 3.93
C LEU A 106 24.09 -4.32 4.32
N VAL A 107 22.97 -4.82 4.83
CA VAL A 107 22.81 -6.23 5.18
C VAL A 107 22.93 -7.09 3.94
N ILE A 108 22.23 -6.75 2.86
CA ILE A 108 22.28 -7.51 1.60
C ILE A 108 23.68 -7.49 0.99
N SER A 109 24.38 -6.36 1.02
CA SER A 109 25.74 -6.25 0.45
C SER A 109 26.77 -7.13 1.17
N ARG A 110 26.50 -7.53 2.41
CA ARG A 110 27.35 -8.46 3.19
C ARG A 110 26.98 -9.92 3.00
N THR A 111 25.82 -10.19 2.43
CA THR A 111 25.32 -11.55 2.22
C THR A 111 25.52 -11.91 0.75
N THR A 112 26.52 -12.77 0.47
CA THR A 112 26.91 -13.15 -0.90
C THR A 112 25.75 -13.84 -1.63
N GLY A 113 25.43 -13.37 -2.85
CA GLY A 113 24.43 -13.99 -3.75
C GLY A 113 23.06 -13.35 -3.76
N MET A 114 22.80 -12.28 -3.00
CA MET A 114 21.48 -11.68 -2.84
C MET A 114 21.18 -10.47 -3.76
N THR A 115 22.05 -10.13 -4.70
CA THR A 115 21.89 -8.96 -5.58
C THR A 115 20.64 -9.03 -6.46
N THR A 116 20.25 -10.23 -6.91
CA THR A 116 19.08 -10.45 -7.77
C THR A 116 17.76 -10.29 -7.00
N ASP A 117 17.77 -10.50 -5.69
CA ASP A 117 16.55 -10.42 -4.88
C ASP A 117 16.18 -8.97 -4.54
N VAL A 118 17.14 -8.05 -4.48
CA VAL A 118 16.88 -6.62 -4.18
C VAL A 118 15.99 -5.99 -5.24
N ASP A 119 16.30 -6.22 -6.52
CA ASP A 119 15.51 -5.69 -7.63
C ASP A 119 14.09 -6.25 -7.61
N ASN A 120 13.93 -7.53 -7.30
CA ASN A 120 12.61 -8.16 -7.16
C ASN A 120 11.80 -7.59 -6.00
N TYR A 121 12.42 -7.20 -4.88
CA TYR A 121 11.71 -6.59 -3.75
C TYR A 121 11.38 -5.12 -3.98
N MET A 122 12.22 -4.36 -4.68
CA MET A 122 11.96 -2.95 -4.97
C MET A 122 10.92 -2.77 -6.09
N PHE A 123 11.02 -3.57 -7.16
CA PHE A 123 10.15 -3.46 -8.33
C PHE A 123 9.00 -4.47 -8.33
N GLY A 124 9.08 -5.49 -7.47
CA GLY A 124 8.11 -6.56 -7.35
C GLY A 124 8.19 -7.60 -8.46
N SER A 125 7.84 -8.82 -8.11
CA SER A 125 7.66 -9.90 -9.09
C SER A 125 6.27 -10.51 -8.90
N VAL A 126 5.25 -9.78 -9.38
CA VAL A 126 3.85 -10.22 -9.30
C VAL A 126 3.67 -11.60 -9.91
N LEU A 127 4.52 -11.97 -10.88
CA LEU A 127 4.46 -13.24 -11.59
C LEU A 127 5.15 -14.40 -10.85
N ALA A 128 5.99 -14.12 -9.84
CA ALA A 128 6.73 -15.14 -9.08
C ALA A 128 6.03 -15.63 -7.80
N MET A 129 4.74 -15.31 -7.64
CA MET A 129 3.96 -15.68 -6.44
C MET A 129 3.75 -17.18 -6.32
N THR A 130 4.04 -17.71 -5.13
CA THR A 130 3.69 -19.10 -4.77
C THR A 130 2.21 -19.23 -4.39
N PRO A 131 1.61 -20.43 -4.48
CA PRO A 131 0.23 -20.65 -4.00
C PRO A 131 0.04 -20.30 -2.53
N SER A 132 1.06 -20.52 -1.69
CA SER A 132 1.04 -20.16 -0.26
C SER A 132 1.00 -18.65 -0.05
N ASP A 133 1.71 -17.87 -0.87
CA ASP A 133 1.69 -16.40 -0.79
C ASP A 133 0.31 -15.86 -1.13
N VAL A 134 -0.33 -16.42 -2.16
CA VAL A 134 -1.70 -16.04 -2.55
C VAL A 134 -2.70 -16.38 -1.45
N ALA A 135 -2.64 -17.58 -0.88
CA ALA A 135 -3.54 -17.99 0.20
C ALA A 135 -3.41 -17.06 1.43
N LEU A 136 -2.17 -16.76 1.83
CA LEU A 136 -1.89 -15.83 2.92
C LEU A 136 -2.45 -14.44 2.62
N SER A 137 -2.25 -13.95 1.39
CA SER A 137 -2.76 -12.64 0.98
C SER A 137 -4.27 -12.58 0.98
N VAL A 138 -4.95 -13.61 0.50
CA VAL A 138 -6.42 -13.68 0.53
C VAL A 138 -6.93 -13.59 1.96
N VAL A 139 -6.35 -14.38 2.88
CA VAL A 139 -6.76 -14.39 4.30
C VAL A 139 -6.53 -13.03 4.96
N LEU A 140 -5.33 -12.47 4.80
CA LEU A 140 -4.98 -11.19 5.43
C LEU A 140 -5.74 -10.02 4.80
N CYS A 141 -5.88 -9.96 3.48
CA CYS A 141 -6.69 -8.93 2.82
C CYS A 141 -8.17 -9.03 3.18
N ALA A 142 -8.72 -10.26 3.28
CA ALA A 142 -10.10 -10.45 3.75
C ALA A 142 -10.28 -9.94 5.19
N ALA A 143 -9.31 -10.18 6.06
CA ALA A 143 -9.33 -9.64 7.43
C ALA A 143 -9.27 -8.10 7.42
N VAL A 144 -8.37 -7.50 6.62
CA VAL A 144 -8.24 -6.04 6.47
C VAL A 144 -9.55 -5.44 5.98
N LEU A 145 -10.13 -5.99 4.91
CA LEU A 145 -11.40 -5.51 4.33
C LEU A 145 -12.55 -5.63 5.33
N THR A 146 -12.66 -6.77 6.00
CA THR A 146 -13.71 -7.01 7.00
C THR A 146 -13.61 -6.01 8.15
N LEU A 147 -12.42 -5.80 8.70
CA LEU A 147 -12.19 -4.84 9.79
C LEU A 147 -12.41 -3.39 9.33
N PHE A 148 -11.99 -3.05 8.10
CA PHE A 148 -12.24 -1.72 7.55
C PHE A 148 -13.74 -1.44 7.41
N VAL A 149 -14.50 -2.38 6.86
CA VAL A 149 -15.96 -2.25 6.68
C VAL A 149 -16.68 -2.22 8.03
N LEU A 150 -16.31 -3.09 8.97
CA LEU A 150 -16.91 -3.16 10.31
C LEU A 150 -16.71 -1.85 11.09
N PHE A 151 -15.52 -1.27 10.99
CA PHE A 151 -15.18 -0.02 11.70
C PHE A 151 -15.28 1.23 10.81
N TYR A 152 -15.89 1.13 9.61
CA TYR A 152 -15.97 2.21 8.64
C TYR A 152 -16.42 3.55 9.24
N HIS A 153 -17.54 3.58 9.98
CA HIS A 153 -18.07 4.82 10.57
C HIS A 153 -17.15 5.41 11.64
N LYS A 154 -16.47 4.56 12.40
CA LYS A 154 -15.55 4.98 13.46
C LYS A 154 -14.23 5.48 12.87
N LEU A 155 -13.71 4.78 11.86
CA LEU A 155 -12.53 5.23 11.10
C LEU A 155 -12.81 6.56 10.39
N PHE A 156 -14.01 6.73 9.81
CA PHE A 156 -14.44 8.00 9.23
C PHE A 156 -14.41 9.13 10.25
N ALA A 157 -15.06 8.97 11.39
CA ALA A 157 -15.12 10.00 12.44
C ALA A 157 -13.73 10.41 12.92
N VAL A 158 -12.86 9.41 13.23
CA VAL A 158 -11.48 9.64 13.69
C VAL A 158 -10.59 10.24 12.59
N THR A 159 -10.90 9.98 11.31
CA THR A 159 -10.14 10.55 10.19
C THR A 159 -10.42 12.03 10.00
N PHE A 160 -11.67 12.48 10.20
CA PHE A 160 -12.06 13.87 9.98
C PHE A 160 -11.81 14.78 11.18
N ASP A 161 -12.16 14.34 12.39
CA ASP A 161 -11.99 15.16 13.59
C ASP A 161 -11.73 14.27 14.82
N GLU A 162 -10.47 14.19 15.19
CA GLU A 162 -10.02 13.45 16.37
C GLU A 162 -10.52 14.08 17.68
N ASN A 163 -10.58 15.40 17.74
CA ASN A 163 -11.00 16.12 18.97
C ASN A 163 -12.48 15.90 19.23
N PHE A 164 -13.29 16.05 18.19
CA PHE A 164 -14.72 15.75 18.27
C PHE A 164 -14.98 14.27 18.61
N SER A 165 -14.23 13.36 17.97
CA SER A 165 -14.32 11.93 18.25
C SER A 165 -13.98 11.58 19.70
N ARG A 166 -12.98 12.24 20.30
CA ARG A 166 -12.65 12.12 21.72
C ARG A 166 -13.78 12.67 22.62
N ALA A 167 -14.33 13.84 22.26
CA ALA A 167 -15.42 14.46 23.01
C ALA A 167 -16.71 13.61 23.03
N THR A 168 -16.95 12.84 21.95
CA THR A 168 -18.10 11.91 21.86
C THR A 168 -17.85 10.55 22.52
N GLY A 169 -16.71 10.37 23.21
CA GLY A 169 -16.38 9.15 23.94
C GLY A 169 -15.72 8.04 23.09
N LEU A 170 -15.37 8.31 21.85
CA LEU A 170 -14.62 7.37 21.02
C LEU A 170 -13.16 7.28 21.48
N ASN A 171 -12.66 6.07 21.61
CA ASN A 171 -11.24 5.86 21.92
C ASN A 171 -10.40 6.00 20.64
N VAL A 172 -10.03 7.24 20.29
CA VAL A 172 -9.28 7.61 19.07
C VAL A 172 -7.99 6.82 18.93
N ASP A 173 -7.26 6.59 20.03
CA ASP A 173 -5.97 5.91 19.99
C ASP A 173 -6.11 4.44 19.55
N ARG A 174 -7.22 3.77 19.90
CA ARG A 174 -7.50 2.39 19.42
C ARG A 174 -7.74 2.37 17.91
N TYR A 175 -8.48 3.33 17.36
CA TYR A 175 -8.78 3.39 15.92
C TYR A 175 -7.57 3.83 15.11
N ASN A 176 -6.73 4.71 15.64
CA ASN A 176 -5.44 5.04 15.04
C ASN A 176 -4.49 3.83 15.05
N THR A 177 -4.45 3.06 16.13
CA THR A 177 -3.68 1.81 16.20
C THR A 177 -4.22 0.78 15.21
N LEU A 178 -5.55 0.63 15.11
CA LEU A 178 -6.17 -0.25 14.12
C LEU A 178 -5.76 0.15 12.70
N LEU A 179 -5.87 1.44 12.35
CA LEU A 179 -5.44 1.95 11.05
C LEU A 179 -3.96 1.65 10.78
N ALA A 180 -3.09 1.83 11.80
CA ALA A 180 -1.66 1.50 11.70
C ALA A 180 -1.43 0.02 11.37
N VAL A 181 -2.09 -0.88 12.10
CA VAL A 181 -1.96 -2.33 11.89
C VAL A 181 -2.46 -2.75 10.51
N LEU A 182 -3.65 -2.28 10.12
CA LEU A 182 -4.20 -2.60 8.79
C LEU A 182 -3.30 -2.09 7.66
N THR A 183 -2.75 -0.88 7.81
CA THR A 183 -1.81 -0.29 6.86
C THR A 183 -0.51 -1.10 6.79
N ALA A 184 0.07 -1.43 7.93
CA ALA A 184 1.29 -2.24 8.00
C ALA A 184 1.12 -3.60 7.32
N LEU A 185 0.03 -4.31 7.61
CA LEU A 185 -0.28 -5.61 6.98
C LEU A 185 -0.40 -5.47 5.45
N THR A 186 -1.16 -4.47 4.99
CA THR A 186 -1.35 -4.25 3.55
C THR A 186 -0.05 -3.90 2.85
N ILE A 187 0.81 -3.07 3.47
CA ILE A 187 2.10 -2.67 2.89
C ILE A 187 3.09 -3.83 2.85
N VAL A 188 3.21 -4.63 3.93
CA VAL A 188 4.12 -5.80 3.94
C VAL A 188 3.72 -6.80 2.86
N LEU A 189 2.43 -7.10 2.72
CA LEU A 189 1.94 -7.99 1.68
C LEU A 189 2.17 -7.42 0.29
N GLY A 190 1.77 -6.16 0.08
CA GLY A 190 1.90 -5.49 -1.20
C GLY A 190 3.36 -5.33 -1.63
N MET A 191 4.23 -4.93 -0.70
CA MET A 191 5.67 -4.79 -0.96
C MET A 191 6.31 -6.11 -1.40
N ARG A 192 6.02 -7.20 -0.71
CA ARG A 192 6.56 -8.53 -1.06
C ARG A 192 6.10 -9.01 -2.43
N MET A 193 4.85 -8.74 -2.79
CA MET A 193 4.23 -9.28 -4.00
C MET A 193 4.39 -8.37 -5.22
N MET A 194 4.29 -7.07 -5.00
CA MET A 194 4.17 -6.05 -6.05
C MET A 194 5.32 -5.06 -6.06
N GLY A 195 6.16 -5.06 -5.02
CA GLY A 195 7.25 -4.11 -4.84
C GLY A 195 6.84 -2.81 -4.13
N ALA A 196 7.86 -2.13 -3.59
CA ALA A 196 7.69 -0.90 -2.83
C ALA A 196 7.04 0.22 -3.66
N MET A 197 7.46 0.39 -4.90
CA MET A 197 6.98 1.45 -5.80
C MET A 197 5.49 1.33 -6.09
N LEU A 198 5.00 0.11 -6.37
CA LEU A 198 3.59 -0.09 -6.72
C LEU A 198 2.68 0.07 -5.50
N ILE A 199 3.04 -0.49 -4.34
CA ILE A 199 2.18 -0.38 -3.15
C ILE A 199 2.04 1.07 -2.68
N SER A 200 3.11 1.87 -2.74
CA SER A 200 3.08 3.29 -2.41
C SER A 200 2.15 4.07 -3.35
N SER A 201 2.20 3.78 -4.65
CA SER A 201 1.31 4.43 -5.63
C SER A 201 -0.16 4.07 -5.43
N LEU A 202 -0.48 2.80 -5.17
CA LEU A 202 -1.85 2.33 -4.92
C LEU A 202 -2.49 2.93 -3.66
N VAL A 203 -1.68 3.31 -2.67
CA VAL A 203 -2.17 4.04 -1.48
C VAL A 203 -2.50 5.49 -1.82
N ILE A 204 -1.69 6.16 -2.66
CA ILE A 204 -1.75 7.61 -2.86
C ILE A 204 -2.64 7.99 -4.06
N PHE A 205 -2.36 7.49 -5.26
CA PHE A 205 -2.99 7.99 -6.50
C PHE A 205 -4.50 7.77 -6.56
N PRO A 206 -5.05 6.58 -6.21
CA PRO A 206 -6.49 6.37 -6.26
C PRO A 206 -7.24 7.28 -5.29
N ALA A 207 -6.67 7.50 -4.09
CA ALA A 207 -7.24 8.41 -3.10
C ALA A 207 -7.24 9.87 -3.59
N LEU A 208 -6.11 10.36 -4.12
CA LEU A 208 -6.02 11.72 -4.68
C LEU A 208 -6.94 11.92 -5.87
N THR A 209 -7.04 10.94 -6.77
CA THR A 209 -7.94 10.97 -7.93
C THR A 209 -9.39 11.08 -7.48
N ALA A 210 -9.80 10.25 -6.52
CA ALA A 210 -11.16 10.25 -5.99
C ALA A 210 -11.52 11.58 -5.28
N MET A 211 -10.60 12.15 -4.50
CA MET A 211 -10.79 13.43 -3.81
C MET A 211 -10.91 14.63 -4.78
N ARG A 212 -10.37 14.54 -5.98
CA ARG A 212 -10.54 15.56 -7.03
C ARG A 212 -11.94 15.53 -7.64
N LEU A 213 -12.54 14.34 -7.73
CA LEU A 213 -13.82 14.13 -8.41
C LEU A 213 -15.02 14.22 -7.48
N PHE A 214 -14.86 13.80 -6.21
CA PHE A 214 -15.95 13.69 -5.24
C PHE A 214 -15.65 14.42 -3.93
N LYS A 215 -16.72 14.91 -3.27
CA LYS A 215 -16.64 15.65 -2.00
C LYS A 215 -17.09 14.82 -0.80
N SER A 216 -17.90 13.78 -0.98
CA SER A 216 -18.37 12.95 0.13
C SER A 216 -17.40 11.78 0.37
N PHE A 217 -17.12 11.49 1.64
CA PHE A 217 -16.20 10.40 2.03
C PHE A 217 -16.58 9.05 1.39
N ARG A 218 -17.89 8.71 1.42
CA ARG A 218 -18.38 7.46 0.83
C ARG A 218 -18.07 7.37 -0.67
N ALA A 219 -18.32 8.46 -1.42
CA ALA A 219 -18.04 8.49 -2.86
C ALA A 219 -16.53 8.44 -3.14
N VAL A 220 -15.72 9.11 -2.31
CA VAL A 220 -14.25 9.06 -2.41
C VAL A 220 -13.74 7.64 -2.18
N VAL A 221 -14.20 6.95 -1.14
CA VAL A 221 -13.80 5.57 -0.84
C VAL A 221 -14.18 4.61 -1.97
N ILE A 222 -15.42 4.68 -2.48
CA ILE A 222 -15.89 3.82 -3.58
C ILE A 222 -15.10 4.13 -4.87
N CYS A 223 -14.94 5.40 -5.21
CA CYS A 223 -14.19 5.82 -6.38
C CYS A 223 -12.72 5.38 -6.29
N SER A 224 -12.07 5.57 -5.15
CA SER A 224 -10.69 5.12 -4.91
C SER A 224 -10.55 3.61 -5.10
N ALA A 225 -11.47 2.82 -4.56
CA ALA A 225 -11.49 1.36 -4.72
C ALA A 225 -11.63 0.95 -6.18
N VAL A 226 -12.59 1.55 -6.91
CA VAL A 226 -12.83 1.25 -8.33
C VAL A 226 -11.64 1.64 -9.19
N THR A 227 -11.08 2.85 -8.99
CA THR A 227 -9.94 3.35 -9.77
C THR A 227 -8.70 2.50 -9.54
N SER A 228 -8.39 2.13 -8.29
CA SER A 228 -7.25 1.28 -7.95
C SER A 228 -7.33 -0.09 -8.63
N VAL A 229 -8.47 -0.77 -8.53
CA VAL A 229 -8.66 -2.07 -9.17
C VAL A 229 -8.61 -1.95 -10.68
N ALA A 230 -9.23 -0.91 -11.26
CA ALA A 230 -9.21 -0.68 -12.71
C ALA A 230 -7.79 -0.42 -13.25
N CYS A 231 -7.02 0.45 -12.56
CA CYS A 231 -5.62 0.74 -12.95
C CYS A 231 -4.73 -0.48 -12.78
N PHE A 232 -4.92 -1.28 -11.71
CA PHE A 232 -4.19 -2.52 -11.53
C PHE A 232 -4.47 -3.52 -12.66
N CYS A 233 -5.73 -3.78 -12.97
CA CYS A 233 -6.12 -4.70 -14.05
C CYS A 233 -5.64 -4.21 -15.42
N ALA A 234 -5.78 -2.91 -15.72
CA ALA A 234 -5.30 -2.31 -16.96
C ALA A 234 -3.77 -2.40 -17.07
N GLY A 235 -3.05 -2.02 -16.00
CA GLY A 235 -1.58 -2.08 -15.96
C GLY A 235 -1.05 -3.50 -16.09
N LEU A 236 -1.67 -4.49 -15.43
CA LEU A 236 -1.33 -5.90 -15.56
C LEU A 236 -1.52 -6.40 -17.01
N THR A 237 -2.62 -6.01 -17.65
CA THR A 237 -2.94 -6.39 -19.04
C THR A 237 -1.96 -5.74 -20.02
N ILE A 238 -1.65 -4.46 -19.85
CA ILE A 238 -0.69 -3.74 -20.67
C ILE A 238 0.73 -4.33 -20.48
N SER A 239 1.12 -4.61 -19.24
CA SER A 239 2.40 -5.23 -18.90
C SER A 239 2.57 -6.58 -19.62
N PHE A 240 1.53 -7.40 -19.62
CA PHE A 240 1.53 -8.69 -20.32
C PHE A 240 1.64 -8.52 -21.84
N ALA A 241 0.93 -7.54 -22.43
CA ALA A 241 0.95 -7.30 -23.87
C ALA A 241 2.29 -6.77 -24.38
N PHE A 242 2.96 -5.91 -23.60
CA PHE A 242 4.19 -5.22 -23.99
C PHE A 242 5.46 -5.74 -23.31
N SER A 243 5.35 -6.80 -22.49
CA SER A 243 6.48 -7.38 -21.72
C SER A 243 7.20 -6.34 -20.86
N THR A 244 6.44 -5.43 -20.24
CA THR A 244 6.96 -4.37 -19.36
C THR A 244 6.83 -4.77 -17.87
N PRO A 245 7.61 -4.16 -16.95
CA PRO A 245 7.45 -4.42 -15.51
C PRO A 245 6.06 -4.02 -15.01
N VAL A 246 5.34 -4.96 -14.37
CA VAL A 246 3.95 -4.77 -13.91
C VAL A 246 3.82 -3.55 -13.01
N GLY A 247 4.72 -3.42 -12.00
CA GLY A 247 4.68 -2.33 -11.04
C GLY A 247 4.73 -0.96 -11.70
N ALA A 248 5.71 -0.74 -12.57
CA ALA A 248 5.87 0.53 -13.28
C ALA A 248 4.68 0.84 -14.21
N THR A 249 4.14 -0.17 -14.89
CA THR A 249 3.01 0.01 -15.81
C THR A 249 1.74 0.42 -15.08
N VAL A 250 1.46 -0.18 -13.91
CA VAL A 250 0.31 0.20 -13.06
C VAL A 250 0.48 1.62 -12.52
N VAL A 251 1.69 1.98 -12.03
CA VAL A 251 1.97 3.35 -11.54
C VAL A 251 1.74 4.40 -12.63
N VAL A 252 2.16 4.12 -13.86
CA VAL A 252 1.92 5.02 -15.01
C VAL A 252 0.42 5.10 -15.31
N ALA A 253 -0.33 4.00 -15.24
CA ALA A 253 -1.79 4.01 -15.41
C ALA A 253 -2.48 4.87 -14.34
N ASP A 254 -2.09 4.71 -13.07
CA ASP A 254 -2.58 5.53 -11.95
C ASP A 254 -2.26 7.03 -12.16
N LEU A 255 -1.04 7.36 -12.57
CA LEU A 255 -0.62 8.73 -12.88
C LEU A 255 -1.46 9.34 -13.99
N MET A 256 -1.66 8.62 -15.10
CA MET A 256 -2.47 9.09 -16.22
C MET A 256 -3.92 9.37 -15.79
N LEU A 257 -4.51 8.47 -15.01
CA LEU A 257 -5.87 8.66 -14.50
C LEU A 257 -5.95 9.86 -13.53
N PHE A 258 -4.93 10.05 -12.68
CA PHE A 258 -4.84 11.22 -11.80
C PHE A 258 -4.76 12.52 -12.60
N LEU A 259 -3.91 12.61 -13.64
CA LEU A 259 -3.80 13.78 -14.50
C LEU A 259 -5.11 14.08 -15.23
N LEU A 260 -5.80 13.04 -15.74
CA LEU A 260 -7.12 13.19 -16.34
C LEU A 260 -8.14 13.74 -15.33
N SER A 261 -8.12 13.26 -14.09
CA SER A 261 -9.00 13.77 -13.04
C SER A 261 -8.74 15.24 -12.71
N CYS A 262 -7.49 15.68 -12.75
CA CYS A 262 -7.13 17.10 -12.58
C CYS A 262 -7.71 17.98 -13.70
N VAL A 263 -7.61 17.54 -14.97
CA VAL A 263 -8.20 18.25 -16.11
C VAL A 263 -9.72 18.34 -15.99
N VAL A 264 -10.38 17.19 -15.69
CA VAL A 264 -11.85 17.15 -15.51
C VAL A 264 -12.29 18.07 -14.36
N SER A 265 -11.57 18.06 -13.25
CA SER A 265 -11.87 18.93 -12.10
C SER A 265 -11.67 20.41 -12.45
N ALA A 266 -10.67 20.75 -13.23
CA ALA A 266 -10.43 22.13 -13.71
C ALA A 266 -11.54 22.61 -14.64
N LEU A 267 -12.01 21.76 -15.55
CA LEU A 267 -13.12 22.08 -16.48
C LEU A 267 -14.47 22.25 -15.76
N ARG A 268 -14.71 21.47 -14.70
CA ARG A 268 -15.96 21.59 -13.89
C ARG A 268 -16.00 22.82 -12.98
N ARG A 269 -14.87 23.47 -12.74
CA ARG A 269 -14.78 24.71 -11.93
C ARG A 269 -14.96 25.99 -12.74
N ARG A 270 -14.94 25.89 -14.07
CA ARG A 270 -15.32 26.96 -14.99
C ARG A 270 -16.83 26.91 -15.31
#